data_265901717bd0f0c5625a204665de13e8
#
_entry.id   265901717bd0f0c5625a204665de13e8
#
_cell.length_a   1.000
_cell.length_b   1.000
_cell.length_c   1.000
_cell.angle_alpha   90.00
_cell.angle_beta   90.00
_cell.angle_gamma   90.00
#
_symmetry.space_group_name_H-M   'P 1'
#
loop_
_entity.id
_entity.type
_entity.pdbx_description
1 polymer ?
#
loop_
_entity_poly.entity_id
_entity_poly.type
_entity_poly.pdbx_seq_one_letter_code
_entity_poly.pdbx_strand_id
1 'polypeptide(L)'
;WTLALDQKPHTELAEQILEESGYTDMWKADRSAEAPGRLENLKELIRSMEDYESLRAFLEHVALVMDAEKNEDLDAVNIMTLHAAKGLEFNTVFLPGWEEGLFPHQRALDEGGRSGLEEERRLAYVGLTRAKHRAHLWFVSNRRIHGLWQSTIPSRFLDELPAAHVEVMEAGNGYGGYGQSGGFARQNPYGASRFDK
;
A
#
# COMPACT_ATOMS: atom_id res chain seq x y z
N TRP A 1 22.02 21.39 22.88
CA TRP A 1 20.74 21.68 22.20
C TRP A 1 19.68 22.15 23.20
N THR A 2 19.50 21.51 24.35
CA THR A 2 18.48 21.87 25.36
C THR A 2 18.57 23.34 25.79
N LEU A 3 19.77 23.90 25.91
CA LEU A 3 19.99 25.31 26.24
C LEU A 3 19.63 26.26 25.08
N ALA A 4 19.52 25.76 23.87
CA ALA A 4 19.20 26.55 22.67
C ALA A 4 17.68 26.60 22.37
N LEU A 5 16.86 25.80 23.08
CA LEU A 5 15.41 25.71 22.86
C LEU A 5 14.70 27.07 22.95
N ASP A 6 15.15 27.93 23.88
CA ASP A 6 14.53 29.25 24.10
C ASP A 6 15.31 30.39 23.41
N GLN A 7 16.42 30.07 22.73
CA GLN A 7 17.33 31.06 22.15
C GLN A 7 17.31 31.13 20.62
N LYS A 8 16.81 30.07 19.98
CA LYS A 8 16.76 29.92 18.52
C LYS A 8 15.37 29.57 18.04
N PRO A 9 15.00 29.94 16.80
CA PRO A 9 13.84 29.37 16.14
C PRO A 9 13.91 27.84 16.14
N HIS A 10 12.78 27.19 16.39
CA HIS A 10 12.72 25.74 16.51
C HIS A 10 13.07 25.01 15.23
N THR A 11 12.84 25.61 14.06
CA THR A 11 13.27 25.11 12.75
C THR A 11 14.79 25.10 12.60
N GLU A 12 15.45 26.22 12.94
CA GLU A 12 16.93 26.32 12.92
C GLU A 12 17.55 25.33 13.92
N LEU A 13 16.94 25.16 15.09
CA LEU A 13 17.43 24.19 16.07
C LEU A 13 17.29 22.75 15.56
N ALA A 14 16.20 22.44 14.87
CA ALA A 14 15.99 21.12 14.27
C ALA A 14 17.03 20.83 13.16
N GLU A 15 17.31 21.78 12.28
CA GLU A 15 18.36 21.69 11.27
C GLU A 15 19.74 21.47 11.93
N GLN A 16 20.07 22.27 12.93
CA GLN A 16 21.32 22.14 13.66
C GLN A 16 21.47 20.74 14.30
N ILE A 17 20.39 20.20 14.90
CA ILE A 17 20.42 18.86 15.49
C ILE A 17 20.67 17.79 14.42
N LEU A 18 20.01 17.89 13.27
CA LEU A 18 20.18 16.95 12.16
C LEU A 18 21.61 16.95 11.60
N GLU A 19 22.25 18.13 11.53
CA GLU A 19 23.62 18.27 11.06
C GLU A 19 24.63 17.80 12.12
N GLU A 20 24.56 18.34 13.34
CA GLU A 20 25.52 18.04 14.41
C GLU A 20 25.47 16.59 14.90
N SER A 21 24.30 15.94 14.82
CA SER A 21 24.16 14.51 15.12
C SER A 21 24.78 13.60 14.05
N GLY A 22 25.09 14.13 12.87
CA GLY A 22 25.54 13.36 11.72
C GLY A 22 24.43 12.57 11.03
N TYR A 23 23.17 12.76 11.44
CA TYR A 23 22.04 12.01 10.89
C TYR A 23 21.83 12.30 9.38
N THR A 24 21.93 13.55 8.99
CA THR A 24 21.86 13.97 7.59
C THR A 24 23.02 13.40 6.77
N ASP A 25 24.25 13.41 7.32
CA ASP A 25 25.44 12.90 6.63
C ASP A 25 25.42 11.38 6.51
N MET A 26 24.84 10.67 7.45
CA MET A 26 24.59 9.25 7.35
C MET A 26 23.73 8.93 6.11
N TRP A 27 22.61 9.63 5.91
CA TRP A 27 21.76 9.42 4.74
C TRP A 27 22.37 9.91 3.44
N LYS A 28 23.21 10.97 3.45
CA LYS A 28 23.97 11.40 2.26
C LYS A 28 25.02 10.38 1.83
N ALA A 29 25.60 9.65 2.78
CA ALA A 29 26.58 8.59 2.52
C ALA A 29 25.95 7.26 2.09
N ASP A 30 24.67 7.04 2.41
CA ASP A 30 23.93 5.84 2.05
C ASP A 30 23.63 5.82 0.54
N ARG A 31 23.92 4.68 -0.11
CA ARG A 31 23.71 4.45 -1.56
C ARG A 31 22.42 3.68 -1.86
N SER A 32 21.58 3.42 -0.87
CA SER A 32 20.30 2.78 -1.07
C SER A 32 19.35 3.65 -1.90
N ALA A 33 18.42 3.02 -2.60
CA ALA A 33 17.38 3.73 -3.35
C ALA A 33 16.45 4.57 -2.46
N GLU A 34 16.42 4.30 -1.16
CA GLU A 34 15.60 5.00 -0.17
C GLU A 34 16.23 6.29 0.34
N ALA A 35 17.56 6.40 0.32
CA ALA A 35 18.28 7.52 0.93
C ALA A 35 17.83 8.91 0.43
N PRO A 36 17.62 9.14 -0.89
CA PRO A 36 17.13 10.44 -1.37
C PRO A 36 15.75 10.78 -0.81
N GLY A 37 14.83 9.80 -0.71
CA GLY A 37 13.51 9.99 -0.14
C GLY A 37 13.55 10.32 1.35
N ARG A 38 14.47 9.68 2.10
CA ARG A 38 14.68 10.00 3.52
C ARG A 38 15.19 11.43 3.73
N LEU A 39 16.11 11.88 2.90
CA LEU A 39 16.61 13.26 2.95
C LEU A 39 15.51 14.28 2.60
N GLU A 40 14.65 13.98 1.64
CA GLU A 40 13.52 14.85 1.30
C GLU A 40 12.50 14.91 2.43
N ASN A 41 12.17 13.76 3.08
CA ASN A 41 11.30 13.73 4.25
C ASN A 41 11.81 14.59 5.41
N LEU A 42 13.15 14.66 5.62
CA LEU A 42 13.72 15.54 6.65
C LEU A 42 13.52 17.02 6.32
N LYS A 43 13.66 17.41 5.06
CA LYS A 43 13.38 18.78 4.63
C LYS A 43 11.88 19.11 4.77
N GLU A 44 11.03 18.17 4.42
CA GLU A 44 9.57 18.30 4.57
C GLU A 44 9.16 18.47 6.04
N LEU A 45 9.80 17.71 6.94
CA LEU A 45 9.62 17.87 8.38
C LEU A 45 9.95 19.30 8.83
N ILE A 46 11.11 19.84 8.43
CA ILE A 46 11.51 21.21 8.79
C ILE A 46 10.49 22.23 8.24
N ARG A 47 10.07 22.09 6.97
CA ARG A 47 9.06 22.96 6.37
C ARG A 47 7.72 22.89 7.12
N SER A 48 7.29 21.68 7.50
CA SER A 48 6.04 21.53 8.27
C SER A 48 6.08 22.17 9.65
N MET A 49 7.27 22.34 10.22
CA MET A 49 7.46 23.05 11.48
C MET A 49 7.34 24.57 11.33
N GLU A 50 7.59 25.14 10.12
CA GLU A 50 7.50 26.58 9.86
C GLU A 50 6.11 27.16 10.09
N ASP A 51 5.07 26.33 9.94
CA ASP A 51 3.67 26.73 10.12
C ASP A 51 3.28 26.94 11.61
N TYR A 52 4.20 26.63 12.54
CA TYR A 52 3.96 26.68 13.98
C TYR A 52 4.84 27.71 14.67
N GLU A 53 4.29 28.40 15.66
CA GLU A 53 5.02 29.44 16.41
C GLU A 53 6.14 28.88 17.30
N SER A 54 6.09 27.60 17.67
CA SER A 54 7.06 26.97 18.55
C SER A 54 7.09 25.44 18.36
N LEU A 55 8.20 24.82 18.78
CA LEU A 55 8.32 23.36 18.83
C LEU A 55 7.22 22.72 19.66
N ARG A 56 6.80 23.36 20.75
CA ARG A 56 5.72 22.88 21.60
C ARG A 56 4.39 22.84 20.84
N ALA A 57 4.04 23.90 20.14
CA ALA A 57 2.81 23.96 19.34
C ALA A 57 2.80 22.89 18.23
N PHE A 58 3.95 22.68 17.57
CA PHE A 58 4.11 21.62 16.60
C PHE A 58 3.90 20.23 17.22
N LEU A 59 4.55 19.93 18.36
CA LEU A 59 4.42 18.64 19.03
C LEU A 59 3.01 18.40 19.58
N GLU A 60 2.32 19.43 20.08
CA GLU A 60 0.93 19.34 20.51
C GLU A 60 0.02 18.99 19.31
N HIS A 61 0.26 19.60 18.15
CA HIS A 61 -0.47 19.25 16.92
C HIS A 61 -0.22 17.81 16.49
N VAL A 62 1.03 17.37 16.44
CA VAL A 62 1.41 15.98 16.11
C VAL A 62 0.75 15.00 17.07
N ALA A 63 0.75 15.30 18.37
CA ALA A 63 0.09 14.46 19.37
C ALA A 63 -1.42 14.35 19.13
N LEU A 64 -2.10 15.46 18.78
CA LEU A 64 -3.53 15.45 18.45
C LEU A 64 -3.83 14.62 17.20
N VAL A 65 -3.01 14.72 16.15
CA VAL A 65 -3.16 13.91 14.93
C VAL A 65 -2.97 12.43 15.25
N MET A 66 -1.93 12.08 16.01
CA MET A 66 -1.67 10.69 16.41
C MET A 66 -2.76 10.12 17.33
N ASP A 67 -3.35 10.94 18.19
CA ASP A 67 -4.47 10.52 19.05
C ASP A 67 -5.77 10.39 18.25
N ALA A 68 -5.99 11.22 17.24
CA ALA A 68 -7.11 11.07 16.30
C ALA A 68 -7.00 9.80 15.48
N GLU A 69 -5.78 9.39 15.08
CA GLU A 69 -5.54 8.12 14.40
C GLU A 69 -5.75 6.89 15.31
N LYS A 70 -5.57 7.04 16.63
CA LYS A 70 -5.78 5.97 17.61
C LYS A 70 -7.23 5.81 18.07
N ASN A 71 -8.14 6.71 17.68
CA ASN A 71 -9.55 6.62 18.03
C ASN A 71 -10.20 5.48 17.23
N GLU A 72 -10.07 4.24 17.74
CA GLU A 72 -10.68 3.01 17.21
C GLU A 72 -12.22 3.03 17.28
N ASP A 73 -12.81 3.98 17.98
CA ASP A 73 -14.27 4.12 18.14
C ASP A 73 -14.97 4.90 16.99
N LEU A 74 -14.22 5.37 16.00
CA LEU A 74 -14.81 5.99 14.83
C LEU A 74 -15.38 4.90 13.90
N ASP A 75 -16.66 5.04 13.56
CA ASP A 75 -17.29 4.26 12.47
C ASP A 75 -16.65 4.68 11.13
N ALA A 76 -15.48 4.13 10.85
CA ALA A 76 -14.64 4.49 9.73
C ALA A 76 -14.14 3.26 8.97
N VAL A 77 -13.87 3.44 7.68
CA VAL A 77 -13.23 2.43 6.85
C VAL A 77 -11.72 2.45 7.09
N ASN A 78 -11.17 1.31 7.48
CA ASN A 78 -9.74 1.15 7.65
C ASN A 78 -9.05 0.88 6.31
N ILE A 79 -8.04 1.67 5.96
CA ILE A 79 -7.20 1.47 4.78
C ILE A 79 -5.77 1.17 5.24
N MET A 80 -5.24 0.04 4.79
CA MET A 80 -3.91 -0.40 5.19
C MET A 80 -3.28 -1.35 4.16
N THR A 81 -2.00 -1.63 4.31
CA THR A 81 -1.34 -2.67 3.52
C THR A 81 -1.67 -4.06 4.06
N LEU A 82 -1.51 -5.10 3.23
CA LEU A 82 -1.69 -6.49 3.67
C LEU A 82 -0.72 -6.87 4.80
N HIS A 83 0.50 -6.34 4.79
CA HIS A 83 1.47 -6.55 5.87
C HIS A 83 0.99 -5.96 7.20
N ALA A 84 0.44 -4.74 7.17
CA ALA A 84 -0.08 -4.08 8.37
C ALA A 84 -1.34 -4.78 8.91
N ALA A 85 -2.09 -5.48 8.06
CA ALA A 85 -3.29 -6.21 8.44
C ALA A 85 -2.99 -7.52 9.20
N LYS A 86 -1.71 -7.93 9.31
CA LYS A 86 -1.34 -9.16 10.03
C LYS A 86 -1.73 -9.07 11.51
N GLY A 87 -2.54 -10.02 11.96
CA GLY A 87 -3.04 -10.07 13.35
C GLY A 87 -4.36 -9.32 13.58
N LEU A 88 -4.81 -8.50 12.63
CA LEU A 88 -6.11 -7.84 12.69
C LEU A 88 -7.19 -8.70 12.03
N GLU A 89 -8.46 -8.44 12.32
CA GLU A 89 -9.60 -9.12 11.72
C GLU A 89 -10.77 -8.16 11.51
N PHE A 90 -11.47 -8.30 10.39
CA PHE A 90 -12.58 -7.44 9.99
C PHE A 90 -13.76 -8.28 9.52
N ASN A 91 -14.98 -7.79 9.68
CA ASN A 91 -16.17 -8.48 9.18
C ASN A 91 -16.14 -8.63 7.67
N THR A 92 -15.75 -7.58 6.96
CA THR A 92 -15.64 -7.54 5.51
C THR A 92 -14.32 -6.92 5.11
N VAL A 93 -13.64 -7.50 4.14
CA VAL A 93 -12.37 -7.02 3.61
C VAL A 93 -12.49 -6.82 2.10
N PHE A 94 -11.99 -5.69 1.60
CA PHE A 94 -11.88 -5.36 0.20
C PHE A 94 -10.42 -5.44 -0.23
N LEU A 95 -10.11 -6.28 -1.19
CA LEU A 95 -8.77 -6.58 -1.68
C LEU A 95 -8.66 -6.18 -3.16
N PRO A 96 -8.40 -4.91 -3.47
CA PRO A 96 -8.24 -4.46 -4.85
C PRO A 96 -6.87 -4.82 -5.41
N GLY A 97 -6.77 -4.88 -6.75
CA GLY A 97 -5.49 -5.00 -7.43
C GLY A 97 -4.98 -6.43 -7.55
N TRP A 98 -5.86 -7.42 -7.59
CA TRP A 98 -5.48 -8.83 -7.83
C TRP A 98 -5.19 -9.07 -9.31
N GLU A 99 -4.03 -8.57 -9.75
CA GLU A 99 -3.57 -8.57 -11.15
C GLU A 99 -2.09 -8.99 -11.21
N GLU A 100 -1.72 -9.76 -12.21
CA GLU A 100 -0.32 -10.13 -12.47
C GLU A 100 0.57 -8.89 -12.58
N GLY A 101 1.74 -8.94 -11.93
CA GLY A 101 2.67 -7.83 -11.85
C GLY A 101 2.38 -6.83 -10.74
N LEU A 102 1.13 -6.77 -10.25
CA LEU A 102 0.75 -5.98 -9.09
C LEU A 102 0.62 -6.85 -7.84
N PHE A 103 -0.08 -7.98 -7.96
CA PHE A 103 -0.17 -8.99 -6.91
C PHE A 103 -0.41 -10.38 -7.52
N PRO A 104 0.62 -11.27 -7.58
CA PRO A 104 1.98 -11.10 -7.03
C PRO A 104 2.75 -9.94 -7.67
N HIS A 105 3.56 -9.24 -6.86
CA HIS A 105 4.34 -8.11 -7.32
C HIS A 105 5.48 -8.57 -8.23
N GLN A 106 5.64 -7.91 -9.41
CA GLN A 106 6.62 -8.32 -10.41
C GLN A 106 8.04 -8.39 -9.84
N ARG A 107 8.44 -7.41 -9.04
CA ARG A 107 9.77 -7.37 -8.42
C ARG A 107 10.03 -8.59 -7.52
N ALA A 108 9.03 -9.05 -6.77
CA ALA A 108 9.17 -10.24 -5.93
C ALA A 108 9.44 -11.50 -6.76
N LEU A 109 8.85 -11.58 -7.96
CA LEU A 109 9.10 -12.66 -8.90
C LEU A 109 10.49 -12.56 -9.53
N ASP A 110 10.92 -11.36 -9.92
CA ASP A 110 12.18 -11.12 -10.60
C ASP A 110 13.39 -11.34 -9.66
N GLU A 111 13.31 -10.88 -8.42
CA GLU A 111 14.39 -11.00 -7.44
C GLU A 111 14.38 -12.33 -6.68
N GLY A 112 13.18 -12.82 -6.31
CA GLY A 112 13.01 -14.01 -5.46
C GLY A 112 12.60 -15.28 -6.21
N GLY A 113 12.23 -15.18 -7.48
CA GLY A 113 11.76 -16.31 -8.28
C GLY A 113 10.65 -17.08 -7.56
N ARG A 114 10.83 -18.41 -7.43
CA ARG A 114 9.85 -19.26 -6.75
C ARG A 114 9.67 -18.90 -5.27
N SER A 115 10.74 -18.53 -4.58
CA SER A 115 10.65 -18.13 -3.17
C SER A 115 9.87 -16.83 -3.00
N GLY A 116 10.06 -15.85 -3.89
CA GLY A 116 9.30 -14.61 -3.92
C GLY A 116 7.81 -14.86 -4.18
N LEU A 117 7.49 -15.76 -5.11
CA LEU A 117 6.10 -16.15 -5.35
C LEU A 117 5.45 -16.80 -4.12
N GLU A 118 6.17 -17.66 -3.40
CA GLU A 118 5.65 -18.29 -2.18
C GLU A 118 5.40 -17.25 -1.06
N GLU A 119 6.24 -16.22 -0.97
CA GLU A 119 6.02 -15.14 0.01
C GLU A 119 4.80 -14.30 -0.36
N GLU A 120 4.62 -13.93 -1.63
CA GLU A 120 3.42 -13.26 -2.11
C GLU A 120 2.15 -14.11 -1.88
N ARG A 121 2.25 -15.44 -2.03
CA ARG A 121 1.15 -16.37 -1.75
C ARG A 121 0.80 -16.38 -0.25
N ARG A 122 1.80 -16.33 0.64
CA ARG A 122 1.55 -16.20 2.09
C ARG A 122 0.85 -14.88 2.41
N LEU A 123 1.23 -13.81 1.72
CA LEU A 123 0.59 -12.50 1.86
C LEU A 123 -0.85 -12.53 1.36
N ALA A 124 -1.13 -13.23 0.26
CA ALA A 124 -2.50 -13.47 -0.23
C ALA A 124 -3.34 -14.21 0.83
N TYR A 125 -2.79 -15.26 1.40
CA TYR A 125 -3.43 -15.99 2.50
C TYR A 125 -3.72 -15.08 3.70
N VAL A 126 -2.75 -14.25 4.10
CA VAL A 126 -2.97 -13.26 5.17
C VAL A 126 -4.14 -12.36 4.82
N GLY A 127 -4.18 -11.76 3.64
CA GLY A 127 -5.26 -10.86 3.23
C GLY A 127 -6.64 -11.52 3.30
N LEU A 128 -6.77 -12.72 2.74
CA LEU A 128 -8.03 -13.48 2.72
C LEU A 128 -8.51 -13.83 4.13
N THR A 129 -7.59 -14.25 4.99
CA THR A 129 -7.91 -14.68 6.36
C THR A 129 -8.19 -13.52 7.31
N ARG A 130 -8.06 -12.25 6.86
CA ARG A 130 -8.49 -11.09 7.67
C ARG A 130 -10.01 -10.94 7.69
N ALA A 131 -10.71 -11.53 6.73
CA ALA A 131 -12.16 -11.47 6.65
C ALA A 131 -12.80 -12.52 7.55
N LYS A 132 -13.65 -12.09 8.50
CA LYS A 132 -14.47 -13.00 9.33
C LYS A 132 -15.63 -13.58 8.54
N HIS A 133 -16.23 -12.79 7.62
CA HIS A 133 -17.42 -13.17 6.91
C HIS A 133 -17.30 -13.06 5.40
N ARG A 134 -16.71 -11.96 4.88
CA ARG A 134 -16.63 -11.69 3.43
C ARG A 134 -15.28 -11.09 3.03
N ALA A 135 -14.71 -11.66 1.97
CA ALA A 135 -13.60 -11.05 1.25
C ALA A 135 -14.08 -10.70 -0.17
N HIS A 136 -13.89 -9.45 -0.57
CA HIS A 136 -14.15 -8.97 -1.92
C HIS A 136 -12.82 -8.75 -2.63
N LEU A 137 -12.57 -9.55 -3.67
CA LEU A 137 -11.37 -9.45 -4.48
C LEU A 137 -11.71 -8.71 -5.77
N TRP A 138 -10.88 -7.73 -6.11
CA TRP A 138 -11.11 -6.89 -7.27
C TRP A 138 -9.89 -6.88 -8.18
N PHE A 139 -10.14 -7.00 -9.46
CA PHE A 139 -9.16 -6.76 -10.52
C PHE A 139 -9.82 -5.98 -11.66
N VAL A 140 -9.02 -5.33 -12.46
CA VAL A 140 -9.49 -4.58 -13.63
C VAL A 140 -8.94 -5.21 -14.90
N SER A 141 -9.66 -5.11 -16.01
CA SER A 141 -9.19 -5.59 -17.31
C SER A 141 -8.18 -4.64 -17.96
N ASN A 142 -8.26 -3.35 -17.59
CA ASN A 142 -7.38 -2.32 -18.10
C ASN A 142 -7.04 -1.33 -16.99
N ARG A 143 -5.78 -0.97 -16.90
CA ARG A 143 -5.25 0.00 -15.92
C ARG A 143 -4.48 1.11 -16.63
N ARG A 144 -4.63 2.34 -16.13
CA ARG A 144 -3.84 3.45 -16.60
C ARG A 144 -2.54 3.53 -15.79
N ILE A 145 -1.41 3.27 -16.47
CA ILE A 145 -0.06 3.30 -15.88
C ILE A 145 0.75 4.35 -16.63
N HIS A 146 1.32 5.31 -15.93
CA HIS A 146 2.07 6.43 -16.52
C HIS A 146 1.35 7.14 -17.67
N GLY A 147 0.03 7.30 -17.52
CA GLY A 147 -0.79 7.98 -18.54
C GLY A 147 -1.28 7.10 -19.69
N LEU A 148 -0.78 5.90 -19.85
CA LEU A 148 -1.16 4.94 -20.91
C LEU A 148 -2.08 3.84 -20.36
N TRP A 149 -3.09 3.47 -21.16
CA TRP A 149 -3.95 2.34 -20.85
C TRP A 149 -3.25 1.04 -21.23
N GLN A 150 -3.17 0.11 -20.28
CA GLN A 150 -2.59 -1.21 -20.46
C GLN A 150 -3.59 -2.26 -20.03
N SER A 151 -3.69 -3.35 -20.82
CA SER A 151 -4.45 -4.53 -20.42
C SER A 151 -3.75 -5.24 -19.27
N THR A 152 -4.53 -5.65 -18.30
CA THR A 152 -4.05 -6.41 -17.15
C THR A 152 -4.53 -7.87 -17.22
N ILE A 153 -3.80 -8.74 -16.58
CA ILE A 153 -4.13 -10.16 -16.46
C ILE A 153 -4.55 -10.38 -15.00
N PRO A 154 -5.67 -11.04 -14.73
CA PRO A 154 -6.05 -11.41 -13.36
C PRO A 154 -4.95 -12.19 -12.68
N SER A 155 -4.76 -11.96 -11.39
CA SER A 155 -3.76 -12.65 -10.56
C SER A 155 -3.92 -14.17 -10.63
N ARG A 156 -2.80 -14.89 -10.72
CA ARG A 156 -2.77 -16.36 -10.63
C ARG A 156 -3.34 -16.91 -9.33
N PHE A 157 -3.30 -16.13 -8.25
CA PHE A 157 -3.87 -16.54 -6.96
C PHE A 157 -5.39 -16.69 -6.99
N LEU A 158 -6.09 -16.09 -7.96
CA LEU A 158 -7.52 -16.31 -8.16
C LEU A 158 -7.81 -17.74 -8.59
N ASP A 159 -6.93 -18.35 -9.35
CA ASP A 159 -7.06 -19.75 -9.81
C ASP A 159 -6.84 -20.76 -8.66
N GLU A 160 -6.21 -20.34 -7.56
CA GLU A 160 -5.96 -21.15 -6.37
C GLU A 160 -7.12 -21.13 -5.36
N LEU A 161 -8.13 -20.29 -5.59
CA LEU A 161 -9.27 -20.19 -4.68
C LEU A 161 -10.23 -21.39 -4.82
N PRO A 162 -10.78 -21.87 -3.71
CA PRO A 162 -11.75 -22.99 -3.74
C PRO A 162 -13.04 -22.54 -4.43
N ALA A 163 -13.28 -23.02 -5.64
CA ALA A 163 -14.40 -22.62 -6.49
C ALA A 163 -15.79 -22.75 -5.81
N ALA A 164 -15.94 -23.69 -4.87
CA ALA A 164 -17.19 -23.88 -4.13
C ALA A 164 -17.55 -22.70 -3.20
N HIS A 165 -16.58 -21.84 -2.90
CA HIS A 165 -16.75 -20.69 -1.99
C HIS A 165 -16.52 -19.34 -2.68
N VAL A 166 -16.42 -19.32 -4.02
CA VAL A 166 -16.19 -18.11 -4.81
C VAL A 166 -17.42 -17.81 -5.65
N GLU A 167 -17.95 -16.62 -5.49
CA GLU A 167 -18.97 -16.05 -6.36
C GLU A 167 -18.31 -15.01 -7.28
N VAL A 168 -18.42 -15.21 -8.59
CA VAL A 168 -17.87 -14.30 -9.58
C VAL A 168 -18.96 -13.31 -9.99
N MET A 169 -18.73 -12.04 -9.71
CA MET A 169 -19.61 -10.95 -10.14
C MET A 169 -18.93 -10.19 -11.28
N GLU A 170 -19.61 -10.11 -12.41
CA GLU A 170 -19.22 -9.21 -13.49
C GLU A 170 -19.74 -7.80 -13.17
N ALA A 171 -18.87 -6.80 -13.20
CA ALA A 171 -19.33 -5.42 -13.15
C ALA A 171 -20.22 -5.18 -14.37
N GLY A 172 -21.51 -4.99 -14.14
CA GLY A 172 -22.45 -4.69 -15.21
C GLY A 172 -21.95 -3.49 -16.03
N ASN A 173 -22.00 -3.61 -17.35
CA ASN A 173 -21.61 -2.57 -18.32
C ASN A 173 -22.41 -1.28 -18.12
N GLY A 174 -22.03 -0.49 -17.15
CA GLY A 174 -22.60 0.81 -16.84
C GLY A 174 -21.55 1.92 -17.01
N TYR A 175 -20.99 2.07 -18.21
CA TYR A 175 -20.58 3.36 -18.80
C TYR A 175 -20.11 3.11 -20.24
N GLY A 176 -20.76 3.81 -21.17
CA GLY A 176 -20.78 3.55 -22.58
C GLY A 176 -19.49 3.46 -23.34
N GLY A 177 -19.55 2.66 -24.38
CA GLY A 177 -18.97 2.93 -25.69
C GLY A 177 -17.53 2.46 -25.89
N TYR A 178 -17.43 1.40 -26.60
CA TYR A 178 -16.57 0.97 -27.69
C TYR A 178 -16.09 -0.48 -27.49
N GLY A 179 -16.58 -1.34 -28.36
CA GLY A 179 -15.98 -2.65 -28.60
C GLY A 179 -16.88 -3.83 -28.28
N GLN A 180 -17.85 -4.03 -29.16
CA GLN A 180 -18.54 -5.29 -29.34
C GLN A 180 -17.53 -6.34 -29.78
N SER A 181 -17.29 -7.39 -28.99
CA SER A 181 -17.12 -8.73 -29.54
C SER A 181 -16.87 -9.80 -28.47
N GLY A 182 -17.58 -10.89 -28.60
CA GLY A 182 -17.21 -12.21 -28.11
C GLY A 182 -17.82 -12.59 -26.77
N GLY A 183 -19.00 -13.24 -26.88
CA GLY A 183 -19.58 -13.96 -25.75
C GLY A 183 -18.57 -14.97 -25.22
N PHE A 184 -18.18 -14.79 -24.00
CA PHE A 184 -17.52 -15.87 -23.25
C PHE A 184 -18.59 -16.88 -22.87
N ALA A 185 -18.56 -18.01 -23.57
CA ALA A 185 -19.35 -19.17 -23.19
C ALA A 185 -19.10 -19.50 -21.71
N ARG A 186 -20.16 -19.86 -21.01
CA ARG A 186 -20.14 -20.43 -19.66
C ARG A 186 -19.30 -21.71 -19.64
N GLN A 187 -17.99 -21.57 -19.62
CA GLN A 187 -17.06 -22.59 -19.16
C GLN A 187 -16.31 -21.97 -18.00
N ASN A 188 -16.30 -22.72 -16.90
CA ASN A 188 -15.65 -22.35 -15.65
C ASN A 188 -14.29 -21.66 -15.95
N PRO A 189 -14.16 -20.33 -15.79
CA PRO A 189 -12.95 -19.62 -16.20
C PRO A 189 -11.72 -20.03 -15.39
N TYR A 190 -11.92 -20.80 -14.33
CA TYR A 190 -10.91 -21.26 -13.39
C TYR A 190 -10.66 -22.77 -13.44
N GLY A 191 -11.07 -23.45 -14.50
CA GLY A 191 -10.79 -24.86 -14.72
C GLY A 191 -9.41 -25.08 -15.32
N ALA A 192 -8.42 -25.50 -14.58
CA ALA A 192 -6.98 -25.67 -14.85
C ALA A 192 -6.20 -24.34 -14.78
N SER A 193 -5.22 -24.29 -13.89
CA SER A 193 -4.34 -23.12 -13.73
C SER A 193 -3.68 -22.76 -15.05
N ARG A 194 -3.77 -21.48 -15.44
CA ARG A 194 -3.16 -20.93 -16.66
C ARG A 194 -1.62 -20.93 -16.62
N PHE A 195 -1.05 -21.22 -15.46
CA PHE A 195 0.38 -21.10 -15.18
C PHE A 195 1.07 -22.43 -14.91
N ASP A 196 0.34 -23.55 -15.00
CA ASP A 196 0.91 -24.90 -14.95
C ASP A 196 1.47 -25.31 -16.33
N LYS A 197 2.57 -24.62 -16.73
CA LYS A 197 3.45 -25.06 -17.82
C LYS A 197 4.91 -24.89 -17.43
#